data_5b596f85784aabd79c9be2ccdb55ac12
#
_entry.id   5b596f85784aabd79c9be2ccdb55ac12
#
_cell.length_a   1.000
_cell.length_b   1.000
_cell.length_c   1.000
_cell.angle_alpha   90.00
_cell.angle_beta   90.00
_cell.angle_gamma   90.00
#
_symmetry.space_group_name_H-M   'P 1'
#
loop_
_entity.id
_entity.type
_entity.pdbx_description
1 polymer ?
#
loop_
_entity_poly.entity_id
_entity_poly.type
_entity_poly.pdbx_seq_one_letter_code
_entity_poly.pdbx_strand_id
1 'polypeptide(L)'
;MRRLQMMTEEEVKYLVIHCSATRCDRDYTEEMLLRDHLARHFRGIGYHFYIRKDGKKTQHRMLLEVGAHCIPYNRCSIGICYEGGLDEHGKPANTLTKEQEERIADLLINLHKLFPKAKIVGHRDLPGTTPK
;
A
#
# COMPACT_ATOMS: atom_id res chain seq x y z
N MET A 1 -10.95 -10.31 -23.14
CA MET A 1 -10.57 -10.40 -21.72
C MET A 1 -9.24 -9.69 -21.49
N ARG A 2 -9.21 -8.78 -20.52
CA ARG A 2 -7.98 -8.03 -20.23
C ARG A 2 -7.03 -8.90 -19.42
N ARG A 3 -5.79 -9.04 -19.88
CA ARG A 3 -4.76 -9.74 -19.10
C ARG A 3 -4.30 -8.91 -17.92
N LEU A 4 -4.06 -9.58 -16.79
CA LEU A 4 -3.38 -8.95 -15.66
C LEU A 4 -1.91 -8.73 -16.03
N GLN A 5 -1.37 -7.58 -15.63
CA GLN A 5 0.05 -7.33 -15.75
C GLN A 5 0.77 -7.93 -14.54
N MET A 6 1.81 -8.70 -14.80
CA MET A 6 2.52 -9.45 -13.77
C MET A 6 4.00 -9.09 -13.75
N MET A 7 4.59 -9.17 -12.54
CA MET A 7 6.03 -9.08 -12.32
C MET A 7 6.60 -10.48 -12.17
N THR A 8 7.91 -10.62 -12.36
CA THR A 8 8.65 -11.79 -11.87
C THR A 8 9.15 -11.54 -10.44
N GLU A 9 9.54 -12.60 -9.74
CA GLU A 9 10.10 -12.45 -8.39
C GLU A 9 11.35 -11.54 -8.39
N GLU A 10 12.19 -11.67 -9.39
CA GLU A 10 13.42 -10.88 -9.52
C GLU A 10 13.15 -9.41 -9.80
N GLU A 11 12.00 -9.08 -10.37
CA GLU A 11 11.61 -7.70 -10.64
C GLU A 11 11.15 -6.96 -9.38
N VAL A 12 10.81 -7.67 -8.31
CA VAL A 12 10.35 -7.03 -7.06
C VAL A 12 11.55 -6.46 -6.32
N LYS A 13 11.74 -5.16 -6.42
CA LYS A 13 12.87 -4.44 -5.82
C LYS A 13 12.50 -3.67 -4.56
N TYR A 14 11.22 -3.38 -4.37
CA TYR A 14 10.77 -2.56 -3.25
C TYR A 14 9.48 -3.11 -2.64
N LEU A 15 9.41 -3.01 -1.32
CA LEU A 15 8.17 -3.13 -0.56
C LEU A 15 7.85 -1.72 -0.09
N VAL A 16 6.81 -1.11 -0.66
CA VAL A 16 6.51 0.32 -0.47
C VAL A 16 5.38 0.49 0.52
N ILE A 17 5.64 1.23 1.59
CA ILE A 17 4.63 1.53 2.61
C ILE A 17 4.00 2.88 2.31
N HIS A 18 2.68 2.89 2.24
CA HIS A 18 1.84 4.06 2.03
C HIS A 18 0.89 4.25 3.20
N CYS A 19 0.40 5.48 3.38
CA CYS A 19 -0.80 5.73 4.16
C CYS A 19 -1.93 6.12 3.23
N SER A 20 -3.17 5.94 3.68
CA SER A 20 -4.33 6.36 2.90
C SER A 20 -4.48 7.88 2.81
N ALA A 21 -3.74 8.63 3.63
CA ALA A 21 -3.87 10.08 3.78
C ALA A 21 -5.29 10.48 4.16
N THR A 22 -5.83 9.81 5.18
CA THR A 22 -7.15 10.05 5.73
C THR A 22 -7.05 10.36 7.22
N ARG A 23 -8.08 11.03 7.76
CA ARG A 23 -8.07 11.46 9.16
C ARG A 23 -8.15 10.26 10.10
N CYS A 24 -7.35 10.30 11.15
CA CYS A 24 -7.28 9.21 12.14
C CYS A 24 -8.56 9.04 12.95
N ASP A 25 -9.42 10.07 13.02
CA ASP A 25 -10.69 10.05 13.76
C ASP A 25 -11.88 9.60 12.89
N ARG A 26 -11.63 9.14 11.67
CA ARG A 26 -12.66 8.64 10.74
C ARG A 26 -12.27 7.28 10.21
N ASP A 27 -13.29 6.50 9.87
CA ASP A 27 -13.07 5.24 9.18
C ASP A 27 -12.86 5.47 7.69
N TYR A 28 -11.92 4.75 7.13
CA TYR A 28 -11.72 4.69 5.68
C TYR A 28 -11.73 3.23 5.27
N THR A 29 -12.92 2.76 4.92
CA THR A 29 -13.14 1.33 4.65
C THR A 29 -12.56 0.91 3.30
N GLU A 30 -12.43 -0.40 3.11
CA GLU A 30 -12.01 -0.97 1.83
C GLU A 30 -12.95 -0.53 0.70
N GLU A 31 -14.26 -0.45 0.97
CA GLU A 31 -15.25 0.00 -0.02
C GLU A 31 -15.03 1.47 -0.41
N MET A 32 -14.69 2.32 0.55
CA MET A 32 -14.39 3.73 0.27
C MET A 32 -13.11 3.85 -0.55
N LEU A 33 -12.08 3.09 -0.20
CA LEU A 33 -10.82 3.05 -0.95
C LEU A 33 -11.06 2.56 -2.38
N LEU A 34 -11.83 1.49 -2.54
CA LEU A 34 -12.19 0.96 -3.86
C LEU A 34 -12.91 2.01 -4.69
N ARG A 35 -13.92 2.67 -4.11
CA ARG A 35 -14.67 3.72 -4.80
C ARG A 35 -13.76 4.83 -5.31
N ASP A 36 -12.81 5.28 -4.46
CA ASP A 36 -11.91 6.36 -4.83
C ASP A 36 -10.93 5.93 -5.92
N HIS A 37 -10.45 4.68 -5.88
CA HIS A 37 -9.55 4.16 -6.92
C HIS A 37 -10.29 3.93 -8.24
N LEU A 38 -11.54 3.44 -8.20
CA LEU A 38 -12.35 3.32 -9.41
C LEU A 38 -12.60 4.69 -10.05
N ALA A 39 -12.82 5.73 -9.23
CA ALA A 39 -12.98 7.10 -9.73
C ALA A 39 -11.69 7.63 -10.41
N ARG A 40 -10.54 7.07 -10.08
CA ARG A 40 -9.26 7.38 -10.71
C ARG A 40 -8.97 6.47 -11.91
N HIS A 41 -9.97 5.74 -12.37
CA HIS A 41 -9.88 4.80 -13.50
C HIS A 41 -8.96 3.60 -13.26
N PHE A 42 -8.70 3.26 -12.00
CA PHE A 42 -8.05 1.99 -11.67
C PHE A 42 -9.09 0.87 -11.82
N ARG A 43 -8.64 -0.35 -12.15
CA ARG A 43 -9.54 -1.50 -12.26
C ARG A 43 -9.97 -2.08 -10.90
N GLY A 44 -9.39 -1.57 -9.82
CA GLY A 44 -9.64 -1.98 -8.45
C GLY A 44 -8.69 -1.26 -7.52
N ILE A 45 -8.62 -1.68 -6.26
CA ILE A 45 -7.69 -1.11 -5.29
C ILE A 45 -6.26 -1.32 -5.80
N GLY A 46 -5.47 -0.24 -5.84
CA GLY A 46 -4.13 -0.25 -6.42
C GLY A 46 -3.04 -0.83 -5.51
N TYR A 47 -3.30 -0.94 -4.22
CA TYR A 47 -2.38 -1.55 -3.26
C TYR A 47 -2.54 -3.07 -3.26
N HIS A 48 -1.47 -3.79 -2.94
CA HIS A 48 -1.55 -5.23 -2.74
C HIS A 48 -2.21 -5.56 -1.41
N PHE A 49 -1.92 -4.76 -0.37
CA PHE A 49 -2.48 -4.95 0.97
C PHE A 49 -2.98 -3.63 1.53
N TYR A 50 -4.07 -3.71 2.30
CA TYR A 50 -4.61 -2.58 3.05
C TYR A 50 -4.80 -3.00 4.51
N ILE A 51 -4.33 -2.15 5.45
CA ILE A 51 -4.34 -2.45 6.87
C ILE A 51 -5.13 -1.39 7.60
N ARG A 52 -6.27 -1.80 8.19
CA ARG A 52 -7.16 -0.93 8.94
C ARG A 52 -6.55 -0.56 10.31
N LYS A 53 -7.13 0.43 10.97
CA LYS A 53 -6.65 0.93 12.27
C LYS A 53 -6.59 -0.17 13.35
N ASP A 54 -7.49 -1.15 13.28
CA ASP A 54 -7.52 -2.29 14.20
C ASP A 54 -6.53 -3.40 13.84
N GLY A 55 -5.74 -3.19 12.80
CA GLY A 55 -4.77 -4.16 12.31
C GLY A 55 -5.32 -5.18 11.31
N LYS A 56 -6.60 -5.09 10.96
CA LYS A 56 -7.17 -6.00 9.96
C LYS A 56 -6.51 -5.78 8.60
N LYS A 57 -5.95 -6.85 8.05
CA LYS A 57 -5.28 -6.84 6.75
C LYS A 57 -6.18 -7.46 5.69
N THR A 58 -6.32 -6.79 4.55
CA THR A 58 -6.96 -7.35 3.37
C THR A 58 -6.00 -7.31 2.19
N GLN A 59 -6.11 -8.30 1.31
CA GLN A 59 -5.28 -8.39 0.10
C GLN A 59 -6.15 -8.13 -1.12
N HIS A 60 -5.70 -7.23 -1.99
CA HIS A 60 -6.49 -6.76 -3.13
C HIS A 60 -5.85 -7.06 -4.48
N ARG A 61 -4.58 -7.44 -4.49
CA ARG A 61 -3.87 -7.88 -5.69
C ARG A 61 -2.99 -9.07 -5.34
N MET A 62 -2.78 -9.96 -6.31
CA MET A 62 -1.83 -11.04 -6.14
C MET A 62 -0.42 -10.47 -5.96
N LEU A 63 0.46 -11.19 -5.25
CA LEU A 63 1.80 -10.66 -4.92
C LEU A 63 2.58 -10.18 -6.14
N LEU A 64 2.57 -10.93 -7.22
CA LEU A 64 3.30 -10.60 -8.44
C LEU A 64 2.48 -9.81 -9.44
N GLU A 65 1.26 -9.42 -9.08
CA GLU A 65 0.44 -8.55 -9.92
C GLU A 65 0.98 -7.12 -9.82
N VAL A 66 1.09 -6.44 -10.96
CA VAL A 66 1.51 -5.03 -10.99
C VAL A 66 0.43 -4.18 -10.32
N GLY A 67 0.82 -3.39 -9.35
CA GLY A 67 -0.09 -2.49 -8.62
C GLY A 67 -0.32 -1.17 -9.34
N ALA A 68 -1.10 -0.29 -8.71
CA ALA A 68 -1.32 1.09 -9.13
C ALA A 68 -1.19 1.98 -7.90
N HIS A 69 0.03 2.10 -7.37
CA HIS A 69 0.25 2.75 -6.09
C HIS A 69 1.47 3.66 -6.03
N CYS A 70 2.39 3.56 -6.97
CA CYS A 70 3.66 4.30 -6.88
C CYS A 70 4.33 4.43 -8.25
N ILE A 71 3.85 5.36 -9.08
CA ILE A 71 4.47 5.64 -10.38
C ILE A 71 5.83 6.32 -10.14
N PRO A 72 6.93 5.88 -10.77
CA PRO A 72 7.05 4.89 -11.84
C PRO A 72 7.46 3.48 -11.36
N TYR A 73 7.23 3.13 -10.11
CA TYR A 73 7.73 1.89 -9.50
C TYR A 73 6.70 0.75 -9.46
N ASN A 74 5.53 0.92 -10.07
CA ASN A 74 4.47 -0.10 -10.02
C ASN A 74 4.92 -1.48 -10.50
N ARG A 75 5.82 -1.52 -11.50
CA ARG A 75 6.26 -2.78 -12.11
C ARG A 75 7.42 -3.44 -11.37
N CYS A 76 7.88 -2.87 -10.26
CA CYS A 76 8.99 -3.43 -9.49
C CYS A 76 8.77 -3.34 -7.98
N SER A 77 7.51 -3.27 -7.54
CA SER A 77 7.21 -3.09 -6.12
C SER A 77 5.89 -3.73 -5.70
N ILE A 78 5.80 -3.99 -4.39
CA ILE A 78 4.56 -4.39 -3.72
C ILE A 78 4.13 -3.23 -2.84
N GLY A 79 2.88 -2.80 -2.96
CA GLY A 79 2.33 -1.68 -2.20
C GLY A 79 1.54 -2.14 -0.98
N ILE A 80 1.90 -1.60 0.18
CA ILE A 80 1.23 -1.85 1.44
C ILE A 80 0.73 -0.50 1.95
N CYS A 81 -0.58 -0.38 2.15
CA CYS A 81 -1.18 0.87 2.63
C CYS A 81 -1.81 0.66 4.00
N TYR A 82 -1.60 1.61 4.90
CA TYR A 82 -2.32 1.62 6.16
C TYR A 82 -3.32 2.78 6.23
N GLU A 83 -4.43 2.54 6.91
CA GLU A 83 -5.48 3.53 7.12
C GLU A 83 -4.99 4.63 8.06
N GLY A 84 -5.07 5.89 7.62
CA GLY A 84 -4.68 7.04 8.42
C GLY A 84 -3.67 7.93 7.71
N GLY A 85 -2.78 8.54 8.49
CA GLY A 85 -1.73 9.43 8.01
C GLY A 85 -2.03 10.91 8.22
N LEU A 86 -3.27 11.26 8.58
CA LEU A 86 -3.66 12.63 8.93
C LEU A 86 -4.23 12.67 10.33
N ASP A 87 -3.96 13.76 11.06
CA ASP A 87 -4.56 13.99 12.37
C ASP A 87 -6.03 14.43 12.25
N GLU A 88 -6.66 14.73 13.38
CA GLU A 88 -8.06 15.16 13.43
C GLU A 88 -8.34 16.50 12.76
N HIS A 89 -7.27 17.26 12.45
CA HIS A 89 -7.35 18.53 11.71
C HIS A 89 -7.01 18.37 10.23
N GLY A 90 -6.78 17.13 9.77
CA GLY A 90 -6.41 16.86 8.39
C GLY A 90 -4.97 17.14 8.05
N LYS A 91 -4.10 17.28 9.04
CA LYS A 91 -2.67 17.54 8.83
C LYS A 91 -1.86 16.24 8.88
N PRO A 92 -0.79 16.12 8.07
CA PRO A 92 0.07 14.93 8.12
C PRO A 92 0.58 14.66 9.54
N ALA A 93 0.46 13.42 9.98
CA ALA A 93 0.87 12.98 11.30
C ALA A 93 1.15 11.48 11.31
N ASN A 94 1.95 11.03 12.29
CA ASN A 94 2.10 9.61 12.53
C ASN A 94 0.88 9.11 13.32
N THR A 95 -0.01 8.43 12.61
CA THR A 95 -1.26 7.91 13.19
C THR A 95 -1.26 6.38 13.34
N LEU A 96 -0.10 5.73 13.14
CA LEU A 96 -0.01 4.28 13.25
C LEU A 96 -0.46 3.81 14.63
N THR A 97 -1.41 2.88 14.64
CA THR A 97 -1.80 2.21 15.87
C THR A 97 -0.83 1.07 16.17
N LYS A 98 -0.82 0.60 17.40
CA LYS A 98 -0.01 -0.56 17.79
C LYS A 98 -0.39 -1.78 16.93
N GLU A 99 -1.68 -1.98 16.70
CA GLU A 99 -2.20 -3.08 15.90
C GLU A 99 -1.74 -3.00 14.45
N GLN A 100 -1.67 -1.80 13.89
CA GLN A 100 -1.14 -1.58 12.54
C GLN A 100 0.36 -1.89 12.50
N GLU A 101 1.13 -1.38 13.45
CA GLU A 101 2.57 -1.62 13.51
C GLU A 101 2.89 -3.12 13.56
N GLU A 102 2.18 -3.86 14.41
CA GLU A 102 2.36 -5.30 14.54
C GLU A 102 2.01 -6.04 13.25
N ARG A 103 0.91 -5.67 12.61
CA ARG A 103 0.47 -6.31 11.38
C ARG A 103 1.42 -6.01 10.22
N ILE A 104 1.87 -4.77 10.11
CA ILE A 104 2.84 -4.36 9.08
C ILE A 104 4.16 -5.12 9.28
N ALA A 105 4.64 -5.20 10.52
CA ALA A 105 5.89 -5.91 10.82
C ALA A 105 5.80 -7.37 10.41
N ASP A 106 4.72 -8.06 10.77
CA ASP A 106 4.50 -9.46 10.39
C ASP A 106 4.48 -9.65 8.88
N LEU A 107 3.76 -8.76 8.20
CA LEU A 107 3.65 -8.81 6.74
C LEU A 107 5.02 -8.59 6.08
N LEU A 108 5.77 -7.59 6.54
CA LEU A 108 7.10 -7.30 5.99
C LEU A 108 8.08 -8.46 6.21
N ILE A 109 8.04 -9.10 7.38
CA ILE A 109 8.88 -10.27 7.65
C ILE A 109 8.59 -11.37 6.62
N ASN A 110 7.31 -11.66 6.40
CA ASN A 110 6.91 -12.71 5.45
C ASN A 110 7.24 -12.34 4.01
N LEU A 111 7.00 -11.10 3.60
CA LEU A 111 7.32 -10.64 2.25
C LEU A 111 8.83 -10.62 2.00
N HIS A 112 9.62 -10.23 3.00
CA HIS A 112 11.06 -10.20 2.85
C HIS A 112 11.66 -11.60 2.72
N LYS A 113 11.03 -12.61 3.30
CA LYS A 113 11.43 -14.02 3.08
C LYS A 113 11.21 -14.44 1.63
N LEU A 114 10.13 -13.95 1.01
CA LEU A 114 9.83 -14.26 -0.40
C LEU A 114 10.66 -13.42 -1.37
N PHE A 115 10.97 -12.20 -0.99
CA PHE A 115 11.72 -11.24 -1.82
C PHE A 115 12.89 -10.67 -1.02
N PRO A 116 13.93 -11.48 -0.78
CA PRO A 116 15.01 -11.09 0.16
C PRO A 116 15.87 -9.92 -0.33
N LYS A 117 15.82 -9.60 -1.63
CA LYS A 117 16.55 -8.47 -2.19
C LYS A 117 15.74 -7.18 -2.21
N ALA A 118 14.44 -7.25 -1.91
CA ALA A 118 13.58 -6.08 -1.92
C ALA A 118 13.89 -5.17 -0.72
N LYS A 119 13.94 -3.87 -0.99
CA LYS A 119 14.13 -2.85 0.04
C LYS A 119 12.77 -2.37 0.56
N ILE A 120 12.69 -2.20 1.87
CA ILE A 120 11.51 -1.64 2.52
C ILE A 120 11.66 -0.12 2.52
N VAL A 121 10.72 0.57 1.88
CA VAL A 121 10.78 2.03 1.72
C VAL A 121 9.40 2.64 1.94
N GLY A 122 9.38 3.92 2.28
CA GLY A 122 8.15 4.72 2.24
C GLY A 122 7.96 5.31 0.84
N HIS A 123 6.74 5.71 0.51
CA HIS A 123 6.44 6.30 -0.80
C HIS A 123 7.38 7.46 -1.13
N ARG A 124 7.57 8.39 -0.19
CA ARG A 124 8.39 9.59 -0.39
C ARG A 124 9.89 9.33 -0.48
N ASP A 125 10.33 8.12 -0.12
CA ASP A 125 11.76 7.76 -0.17
C ASP A 125 12.23 7.41 -1.56
N LEU A 126 11.31 7.20 -2.50
CA LEU A 126 11.62 6.84 -3.88
C LEU A 126 11.64 8.07 -4.77
N PRO A 127 12.76 8.34 -5.49
CA PRO A 127 12.85 9.51 -6.35
C PRO A 127 11.89 9.44 -7.53
N GLY A 128 11.37 10.59 -7.94
CA GLY A 128 10.51 10.71 -9.11
C GLY A 128 9.07 10.23 -8.92
N THR A 129 8.66 9.94 -7.68
CA THR A 129 7.27 9.55 -7.41
C THR A 129 6.33 10.76 -7.46
N THR A 130 5.08 10.48 -7.86
CA THR A 130 4.02 11.48 -7.81
C THR A 130 3.65 11.75 -6.35
N PRO A 131 3.53 13.01 -5.90
CA PRO A 131 3.05 13.32 -4.55
C PRO A 131 1.65 12.74 -4.32
N LYS A 132 1.42 12.34 -3.09
CA LYS A 132 0.09 11.88 -2.67
C LYS A 132 -0.90 13.03 -2.57
#